data_6bc3a3dc396de377cb0cbefded2a1bd8
#
_entry.id   6bc3a3dc396de377cb0cbefded2a1bd8
#
_cell.length_a   1.000
_cell.length_b   1.000
_cell.length_c   1.000
_cell.angle_alpha   90.00
_cell.angle_beta   90.00
_cell.angle_gamma   90.00
#
_symmetry.space_group_name_H-M   'P 1'
#
loop_
_entity.id
_entity.type
_entity.pdbx_description
1 polymer ?
#
loop_
_entity_poly.entity_id
_entity_poly.type
_entity_poly.pdbx_seq_one_letter_code
_entity_poly.pdbx_strand_id
1 'polypeptide(L)'
;MKRQAVRQFEEVENPEIRKRMIFDEKETKEYLDSHIEGILSDRAVEHPFLNWYVNNQLTEEQERKLFLECFYFFRYLPYYIAGMAMSTRSDQVLREIILNVFDEVGGDVPHSMIYRQFLHQIGITDEDIETYQCLPQTTALNEGIKKLYTEMPIAKSLGALYADETMSAVMTRKLNDGLQHQGYDDQIRYFWVLHTQVEVGHSNSVFNAIFPYIKEEKTKELFEAGLTEFLDLVENYWDGVDVLLRGDQAAIRQGI
;
A
#
# COMPACT_ATOMS: atom_id res chain seq x y z
N MET A 1 -15.76 25.21 -2.82
CA MET A 1 -14.38 25.66 -3.06
C MET A 1 -13.50 24.65 -3.82
N LYS A 2 -14.03 23.52 -4.33
CA LYS A 2 -13.24 22.44 -5.00
C LYS A 2 -13.00 22.63 -6.51
N ARG A 3 -13.42 23.71 -7.15
CA ARG A 3 -13.34 23.89 -8.62
C ARG A 3 -12.36 24.96 -9.13
N GLN A 4 -11.63 25.65 -8.27
CA GLN A 4 -10.71 26.72 -8.71
C GLN A 4 -9.23 26.29 -8.83
N ALA A 5 -8.81 25.22 -8.14
CA ALA A 5 -7.41 24.79 -8.16
C ALA A 5 -6.98 24.06 -9.46
N VAL A 6 -7.93 23.47 -10.19
CA VAL A 6 -7.62 22.72 -11.44
C VAL A 6 -7.40 23.62 -12.65
N ARG A 7 -7.85 24.89 -12.60
CA ARG A 7 -7.75 25.81 -13.75
C ARG A 7 -6.40 26.51 -13.96
N GLN A 8 -5.49 26.51 -12.99
CA GLN A 8 -4.20 27.23 -13.12
C GLN A 8 -3.18 26.52 -14.02
N PHE A 9 -3.34 25.25 -14.36
CA PHE A 9 -2.45 24.56 -15.31
C PHE A 9 -2.87 24.72 -16.78
N GLU A 10 -4.06 25.23 -17.06
CA GLU A 10 -4.53 25.46 -18.44
C GLU A 10 -3.96 26.74 -19.09
N GLU A 11 -3.29 27.63 -18.34
CA GLU A 11 -2.78 28.92 -18.80
C GLU A 11 -1.25 28.96 -18.99
N VAL A 12 -0.62 27.90 -19.46
CA VAL A 12 0.74 28.04 -19.99
C VAL A 12 0.61 28.60 -21.42
N GLU A 13 0.79 29.91 -21.55
CA GLU A 13 0.65 30.65 -22.82
C GLU A 13 1.64 30.20 -23.91
N ASN A 14 2.71 29.45 -23.55
CA ASN A 14 3.71 28.97 -24.53
C ASN A 14 3.34 27.59 -25.06
N PRO A 15 2.93 27.46 -26.35
CA PRO A 15 2.52 26.20 -26.97
C PRO A 15 3.61 25.12 -26.95
N GLU A 16 4.88 25.51 -27.03
CA GLU A 16 6.01 24.56 -27.02
C GLU A 16 6.25 23.98 -25.62
N ILE A 17 6.08 24.80 -24.56
CA ILE A 17 6.16 24.33 -23.18
C ILE A 17 5.00 23.37 -22.92
N ARG A 18 3.77 23.74 -23.29
CA ARG A 18 2.59 22.90 -23.14
C ARG A 18 2.73 21.55 -23.88
N LYS A 19 3.22 21.59 -25.11
CA LYS A 19 3.45 20.39 -25.91
C LYS A 19 4.50 19.47 -25.28
N ARG A 20 5.57 20.03 -24.73
CA ARG A 20 6.63 19.29 -24.02
C ARG A 20 6.11 18.67 -22.73
N MET A 21 5.31 19.41 -21.94
CA MET A 21 4.70 18.88 -20.72
C MET A 21 3.78 17.69 -21.00
N ILE A 22 2.92 17.78 -22.03
CA ILE A 22 2.01 16.69 -22.43
C ILE A 22 2.79 15.45 -22.90
N PHE A 23 3.90 15.66 -23.61
CA PHE A 23 4.75 14.55 -24.03
C PHE A 23 5.44 13.86 -22.84
N ASP A 24 6.00 14.65 -21.92
CA ASP A 24 6.63 14.15 -20.69
C ASP A 24 5.65 13.37 -19.80
N GLU A 25 4.38 13.80 -19.71
CA GLU A 25 3.32 13.11 -18.96
C GLU A 25 3.00 11.73 -19.56
N LYS A 26 2.90 11.66 -20.88
CA LYS A 26 2.63 10.41 -21.59
C LYS A 26 3.77 9.40 -21.40
N GLU A 27 5.02 9.84 -21.55
CA GLU A 27 6.19 9.00 -21.37
C GLU A 27 6.29 8.48 -19.93
N THR A 28 6.02 9.36 -18.93
CA THR A 28 6.00 8.97 -17.53
C THR A 28 4.91 7.95 -17.25
N LYS A 29 3.71 8.16 -17.81
CA LYS A 29 2.62 7.21 -17.64
C LYS A 29 2.96 5.84 -18.24
N GLU A 30 3.49 5.80 -19.45
CA GLU A 30 3.92 4.56 -20.11
C GLU A 30 5.01 3.83 -19.30
N TYR A 31 5.94 4.58 -18.70
CA TYR A 31 6.96 4.01 -17.83
C TYR A 31 6.34 3.39 -16.57
N LEU A 32 5.44 4.09 -15.87
CA LEU A 32 4.77 3.56 -14.68
C LEU A 32 3.88 2.35 -15.01
N ASP A 33 3.08 2.47 -16.08
CA ASP A 33 2.20 1.38 -16.54
C ASP A 33 2.99 0.11 -16.86
N SER A 34 4.25 0.23 -17.33
CA SER A 34 5.11 -0.92 -17.62
C SER A 34 5.49 -1.76 -16.39
N HIS A 35 5.36 -1.21 -15.18
CA HIS A 35 5.66 -1.92 -13.93
C HIS A 35 4.45 -2.64 -13.34
N ILE A 36 3.22 -2.27 -13.76
CA ILE A 36 1.97 -2.78 -13.16
C ILE A 36 1.90 -4.30 -13.22
N GLU A 37 2.14 -4.90 -14.40
CA GLU A 37 2.08 -6.35 -14.57
C GLU A 37 3.10 -7.06 -13.68
N GLY A 38 4.32 -6.53 -13.59
CA GLY A 38 5.37 -7.05 -12.71
C GLY A 38 4.95 -7.02 -11.25
N ILE A 39 4.43 -5.89 -10.76
CA ILE A 39 3.95 -5.75 -9.38
C ILE A 39 2.81 -6.72 -9.10
N LEU A 40 1.79 -6.78 -9.96
CA LEU A 40 0.61 -7.60 -9.74
C LEU A 40 0.86 -9.11 -9.84
N SER A 41 1.90 -9.51 -10.58
CA SER A 41 2.35 -10.92 -10.65
C SER A 41 3.42 -11.28 -9.62
N ASP A 42 3.91 -10.30 -8.86
CA ASP A 42 4.89 -10.50 -7.82
C ASP A 42 4.37 -11.41 -6.68
N ARG A 43 5.28 -12.15 -6.05
CA ARG A 43 4.92 -13.07 -4.97
C ARG A 43 4.39 -12.33 -3.72
N ALA A 44 4.70 -11.05 -3.53
CA ALA A 44 4.07 -10.21 -2.50
C ALA A 44 2.54 -10.11 -2.69
N VAL A 45 2.06 -10.14 -3.95
CA VAL A 45 0.62 -10.02 -4.31
C VAL A 45 -0.01 -11.39 -4.56
N GLU A 46 0.68 -12.25 -5.32
CA GLU A 46 0.26 -13.62 -5.63
C GLU A 46 0.77 -14.65 -4.61
N HIS A 47 0.84 -14.22 -3.33
CA HIS A 47 1.36 -15.08 -2.27
C HIS A 47 0.52 -16.35 -2.10
N PRO A 48 1.15 -17.53 -1.93
CA PRO A 48 0.43 -18.81 -1.74
C PRO A 48 -0.55 -18.79 -0.56
N PHE A 49 -0.24 -18.06 0.51
CA PHE A 49 -1.15 -17.87 1.64
C PHE A 49 -2.41 -17.10 1.23
N LEU A 50 -2.28 -15.96 0.56
CA LEU A 50 -3.42 -15.15 0.12
C LEU A 50 -4.33 -15.94 -0.83
N ASN A 51 -3.73 -16.64 -1.80
CA ASN A 51 -4.47 -17.46 -2.76
C ASN A 51 -5.15 -18.66 -2.08
N TRP A 52 -4.56 -19.20 -1.02
CA TRP A 52 -5.16 -20.25 -0.20
C TRP A 52 -6.31 -19.67 0.65
N TYR A 53 -6.13 -18.52 1.31
CA TYR A 53 -7.09 -17.92 2.22
C TYR A 53 -8.44 -17.59 1.54
N VAL A 54 -8.43 -17.14 0.30
CA VAL A 54 -9.66 -16.86 -0.48
C VAL A 54 -10.64 -18.05 -0.50
N ASN A 55 -10.14 -19.29 -0.41
CA ASN A 55 -10.94 -20.52 -0.55
C ASN A 55 -10.95 -21.40 0.69
N ASN A 56 -10.37 -20.94 1.80
CA ASN A 56 -10.25 -21.75 3.01
C ASN A 56 -10.66 -20.96 4.25
N GLN A 57 -11.32 -21.65 5.18
CA GLN A 57 -11.69 -21.05 6.46
C GLN A 57 -10.54 -21.14 7.46
N LEU A 58 -10.41 -20.10 8.25
CA LEU A 58 -9.55 -20.02 9.43
C LEU A 58 -10.35 -20.37 10.68
N THR A 59 -9.66 -20.88 11.71
CA THR A 59 -10.22 -20.91 13.05
C THR A 59 -10.24 -19.50 13.65
N GLU A 60 -11.06 -19.24 14.67
CA GLU A 60 -11.11 -17.95 15.37
C GLU A 60 -9.72 -17.49 15.85
N GLU A 61 -8.89 -18.41 16.34
CA GLU A 61 -7.52 -18.10 16.77
C GLU A 61 -6.62 -17.70 15.59
N GLN A 62 -6.74 -18.36 14.44
CA GLN A 62 -6.00 -18.01 13.24
C GLN A 62 -6.43 -16.64 12.67
N GLU A 63 -7.74 -16.38 12.64
CA GLU A 63 -8.27 -15.06 12.24
C GLU A 63 -7.76 -13.95 13.13
N ARG A 64 -7.82 -14.18 14.44
CA ARG A 64 -7.29 -13.22 15.41
C ARG A 64 -5.83 -12.88 15.13
N LYS A 65 -4.98 -13.87 14.91
CA LYS A 65 -3.57 -13.66 14.58
C LYS A 65 -3.40 -12.93 13.26
N LEU A 66 -4.08 -13.37 12.20
CA LEU A 66 -4.02 -12.73 10.89
C LEU A 66 -4.33 -11.24 10.95
N PHE A 67 -5.46 -10.89 11.55
CA PHE A 67 -5.91 -9.49 11.53
C PHE A 67 -5.20 -8.61 12.55
N LEU A 68 -4.57 -9.16 13.57
CA LEU A 68 -3.61 -8.41 14.39
C LEU A 68 -2.32 -8.12 13.63
N GLU A 69 -1.75 -9.08 12.91
CA GLU A 69 -0.58 -8.85 12.05
C GLU A 69 -0.87 -7.79 10.97
N CYS A 70 -2.03 -7.90 10.28
CA CYS A 70 -2.46 -6.90 9.31
C CYS A 70 -2.65 -5.51 9.95
N PHE A 71 -3.22 -5.42 11.16
CA PHE A 71 -3.37 -4.16 11.86
C PHE A 71 -2.02 -3.46 12.07
N TYR A 72 -1.03 -4.23 12.51
CA TYR A 72 0.32 -3.69 12.72
C TYR A 72 1.05 -3.38 11.43
N PHE A 73 0.72 -3.99 10.31
CA PHE A 73 1.19 -3.59 8.99
C PHE A 73 0.63 -2.21 8.60
N PHE A 74 -0.68 -2.02 8.67
CA PHE A 74 -1.35 -0.83 8.10
C PHE A 74 -1.29 0.41 9.01
N ARG A 75 -1.31 0.23 10.35
CA ARG A 75 -1.53 1.34 11.30
C ARG A 75 -0.51 2.48 11.22
N TYR A 76 0.69 2.22 10.77
CA TYR A 76 1.77 3.20 10.74
C TYR A 76 2.05 3.78 9.35
N LEU A 77 1.47 3.22 8.29
CA LEU A 77 1.68 3.68 6.91
C LEU A 77 1.46 5.19 6.74
N PRO A 78 0.35 5.80 7.20
CA PRO A 78 0.13 7.22 7.03
C PRO A 78 1.22 8.09 7.67
N TYR A 79 1.78 7.64 8.80
CA TYR A 79 2.85 8.36 9.48
C TYR A 79 4.18 8.28 8.71
N TYR A 80 4.46 7.14 8.10
CA TYR A 80 5.66 6.96 7.28
C TYR A 80 5.55 7.72 5.97
N ILE A 81 4.38 7.70 5.31
CA ILE A 81 4.09 8.50 4.11
C ILE A 81 4.24 9.99 4.44
N ALA A 82 3.71 10.47 5.56
CA ALA A 82 3.90 11.85 6.01
C ALA A 82 5.39 12.20 6.20
N GLY A 83 6.20 11.25 6.64
CA GLY A 83 7.66 11.40 6.79
C GLY A 83 8.38 11.70 5.47
N MET A 84 7.87 11.23 4.32
CA MET A 84 8.43 11.53 2.99
C MET A 84 8.46 13.03 2.69
N ALA A 85 7.57 13.82 3.30
CA ALA A 85 7.51 15.27 3.13
C ALA A 85 8.83 15.97 3.46
N MET A 86 9.64 15.41 4.35
CA MET A 86 10.93 15.98 4.73
C MET A 86 12.03 15.71 3.68
N SER A 87 11.85 14.73 2.81
CA SER A 87 12.83 14.31 1.80
C SER A 87 12.65 15.01 0.45
N THR A 88 11.53 15.70 0.23
CA THR A 88 11.26 16.44 -1.01
C THR A 88 11.57 17.93 -0.89
N ARG A 89 11.86 18.57 -2.05
CA ARG A 89 11.93 20.03 -2.24
C ARG A 89 10.96 20.50 -3.33
N SER A 90 10.08 19.63 -3.79
CA SER A 90 9.05 19.91 -4.77
C SER A 90 7.71 20.12 -4.07
N ASP A 91 7.11 21.31 -4.26
CA ASP A 91 5.78 21.63 -3.73
C ASP A 91 4.71 20.69 -4.31
N GLN A 92 4.88 20.22 -5.55
CA GLN A 92 3.98 19.28 -6.19
C GLN A 92 4.01 17.92 -5.46
N VAL A 93 5.20 17.37 -5.23
CA VAL A 93 5.35 16.10 -4.49
C VAL A 93 4.84 16.23 -3.07
N LEU A 94 5.20 17.31 -2.38
CA LEU A 94 4.71 17.59 -1.04
C LEU A 94 3.18 17.60 -0.98
N ARG A 95 2.55 18.25 -1.97
CA ARG A 95 1.09 18.29 -2.08
C ARG A 95 0.47 16.91 -2.21
N GLU A 96 1.00 16.05 -3.10
CA GLU A 96 0.46 14.72 -3.31
C GLU A 96 0.64 13.82 -2.08
N ILE A 97 1.78 13.91 -1.38
CA ILE A 97 2.00 13.24 -0.09
C ILE A 97 0.94 13.68 0.93
N ILE A 98 0.70 14.98 1.06
CA ILE A 98 -0.29 15.50 2.02
C ILE A 98 -1.71 15.06 1.65
N LEU A 99 -2.06 14.99 0.38
CA LEU A 99 -3.37 14.50 -0.07
C LEU A 99 -3.56 13.03 0.28
N ASN A 100 -2.55 12.19 0.05
CA ASN A 100 -2.59 10.77 0.41
C ASN A 100 -2.75 10.60 1.94
N VAL A 101 -1.93 11.28 2.73
CA VAL A 101 -2.06 11.26 4.21
C VAL A 101 -3.43 11.76 4.65
N PHE A 102 -3.96 12.80 4.01
CA PHE A 102 -5.29 13.35 4.35
C PHE A 102 -6.40 12.33 4.09
N ASP A 103 -6.33 11.57 3.01
CA ASP A 103 -7.31 10.52 2.71
C ASP A 103 -7.27 9.41 3.78
N GLU A 104 -6.08 9.09 4.29
CA GLU A 104 -5.90 8.06 5.33
C GLU A 104 -6.35 8.50 6.75
N VAL A 105 -6.09 9.76 7.12
CA VAL A 105 -6.31 10.23 8.50
C VAL A 105 -7.33 11.36 8.63
N GLY A 106 -7.72 11.98 7.53
CA GLY A 106 -8.41 13.27 7.52
C GLY A 106 -9.90 13.22 7.19
N GLY A 107 -10.46 12.07 6.80
CA GLY A 107 -11.88 11.90 6.56
C GLY A 107 -12.74 12.06 7.83
N ASP A 108 -14.02 11.71 7.75
CA ASP A 108 -14.92 11.74 8.92
C ASP A 108 -14.42 10.79 10.01
N VAL A 109 -13.83 9.65 9.61
CA VAL A 109 -13.24 8.64 10.51
C VAL A 109 -11.91 8.16 9.91
N PRO A 110 -10.78 8.25 10.64
CA PRO A 110 -9.50 7.70 10.18
C PRO A 110 -9.58 6.21 9.86
N HIS A 111 -8.89 5.76 8.79
CA HIS A 111 -8.90 4.36 8.38
C HIS A 111 -8.44 3.41 9.48
N SER A 112 -7.48 3.80 10.30
CA SER A 112 -7.04 3.03 11.47
C SER A 112 -8.15 2.80 12.51
N MET A 113 -9.09 3.75 12.65
CA MET A 113 -10.25 3.58 13.53
C MET A 113 -11.30 2.67 12.90
N ILE A 114 -11.50 2.74 11.57
CA ILE A 114 -12.39 1.82 10.85
C ILE A 114 -11.85 0.39 10.98
N TYR A 115 -10.52 0.20 10.85
CA TYR A 115 -9.90 -1.10 11.07
C TYR A 115 -10.09 -1.60 12.51
N ARG A 116 -9.89 -0.74 13.50
CA ARG A 116 -10.12 -1.10 14.92
C ARG A 116 -11.58 -1.50 15.18
N GLN A 117 -12.55 -0.84 14.54
CA GLN A 117 -13.96 -1.25 14.62
C GLN A 117 -14.18 -2.65 14.02
N PHE A 118 -13.56 -2.95 12.88
CA PHE A 118 -13.55 -4.29 12.31
C PHE A 118 -13.00 -5.32 13.30
N LEU A 119 -11.85 -5.07 13.92
CA LEU A 119 -11.27 -5.97 14.92
C LEU A 119 -12.24 -6.23 16.09
N HIS A 120 -12.91 -5.19 16.62
CA HIS A 120 -13.92 -5.35 17.67
C HIS A 120 -15.11 -6.20 17.22
N GLN A 121 -15.55 -6.05 15.97
CA GLN A 121 -16.68 -6.83 15.44
C GLN A 121 -16.36 -8.32 15.28
N ILE A 122 -15.09 -8.68 15.09
CA ILE A 122 -14.65 -10.09 15.08
C ILE A 122 -14.13 -10.56 16.46
N GLY A 123 -14.42 -9.82 17.54
CA GLY A 123 -14.15 -10.22 18.93
C GLY A 123 -12.73 -9.93 19.44
N ILE A 124 -11.94 -9.11 18.73
CA ILE A 124 -10.61 -8.68 19.17
C ILE A 124 -10.73 -7.38 19.96
N THR A 125 -10.27 -7.36 21.21
CA THR A 125 -10.39 -6.20 22.12
C THR A 125 -9.19 -5.26 22.01
N ASP A 126 -9.32 -4.06 22.59
CA ASP A 126 -8.19 -3.12 22.68
C ASP A 126 -7.03 -3.69 23.51
N GLU A 127 -7.32 -4.45 24.56
CA GLU A 127 -6.28 -5.14 25.34
C GLU A 127 -5.50 -6.15 24.47
N ASP A 128 -6.20 -6.85 23.60
CA ASP A 128 -5.58 -7.77 22.66
C ASP A 128 -4.65 -7.05 21.67
N ILE A 129 -5.10 -5.91 21.16
CA ILE A 129 -4.32 -5.07 20.25
C ILE A 129 -3.06 -4.55 20.97
N GLU A 130 -3.18 -4.07 22.21
CA GLU A 130 -2.06 -3.46 22.94
C GLU A 130 -1.03 -4.48 23.45
N THR A 131 -1.47 -5.71 23.73
CA THR A 131 -0.60 -6.75 24.29
C THR A 131 -0.03 -7.70 23.24
N TYR A 132 -0.53 -7.64 21.99
CA TYR A 132 -0.08 -8.52 20.93
C TYR A 132 1.39 -8.33 20.59
N GLN A 133 2.11 -9.42 20.49
CA GLN A 133 3.50 -9.44 20.05
C GLN A 133 3.56 -9.87 18.59
N CYS A 134 3.87 -8.91 17.71
CA CYS A 134 3.98 -9.15 16.28
C CYS A 134 5.09 -10.14 15.94
N LEU A 135 4.93 -10.78 14.80
CA LEU A 135 5.99 -11.57 14.19
C LEU A 135 7.26 -10.72 13.96
N PRO A 136 8.44 -11.33 14.01
CA PRO A 136 9.67 -10.67 13.58
C PRO A 136 9.57 -10.11 12.15
N GLN A 137 8.85 -10.80 11.25
CA GLN A 137 8.62 -10.38 9.87
C GLN A 137 7.77 -9.12 9.80
N THR A 138 6.73 -8.99 10.63
CA THR A 138 5.90 -7.78 10.71
C THR A 138 6.70 -6.60 11.28
N THR A 139 7.54 -6.86 12.27
CA THR A 139 8.46 -5.84 12.78
C THR A 139 9.46 -5.40 11.70
N ALA A 140 10.06 -6.35 10.97
CA ALA A 140 10.99 -6.06 9.88
C ALA A 140 10.33 -5.29 8.73
N LEU A 141 9.08 -5.64 8.38
CA LEU A 141 8.27 -4.90 7.40
C LEU A 141 8.10 -3.43 7.83
N ASN A 142 7.65 -3.18 9.06
CA ASN A 142 7.44 -1.82 9.56
C ASN A 142 8.73 -0.99 9.61
N GLU A 143 9.82 -1.57 10.07
CA GLU A 143 11.14 -0.90 10.10
C GLU A 143 11.65 -0.62 8.68
N GLY A 144 11.47 -1.56 7.76
CA GLY A 144 11.86 -1.42 6.36
C GLY A 144 11.06 -0.33 5.66
N ILE A 145 9.73 -0.32 5.78
CA ILE A 145 8.86 0.71 5.20
C ILE A 145 9.18 2.08 5.80
N LYS A 146 9.32 2.16 7.13
CA LYS A 146 9.74 3.40 7.79
C LYS A 146 11.04 3.93 7.16
N LYS A 147 12.04 3.09 7.02
CA LYS A 147 13.33 3.47 6.41
C LYS A 147 13.15 3.91 4.96
N LEU A 148 12.39 3.16 4.15
CA LEU A 148 12.10 3.50 2.76
C LEU A 148 11.47 4.89 2.63
N TYR A 149 10.52 5.22 3.49
CA TYR A 149 9.77 6.48 3.37
C TYR A 149 10.45 7.66 4.05
N THR A 150 11.22 7.45 5.14
CA THR A 150 11.74 8.57 5.93
C THR A 150 13.24 8.82 5.79
N GLU A 151 14.02 7.86 5.27
CA GLU A 151 15.49 7.94 5.26
C GLU A 151 16.09 7.84 3.86
N MET A 152 15.31 7.40 2.87
CA MET A 152 15.81 7.21 1.51
C MET A 152 15.60 8.46 0.62
N PRO A 153 16.34 8.56 -0.50
CA PRO A 153 16.08 9.58 -1.51
C PRO A 153 14.62 9.49 -1.98
N ILE A 154 13.98 10.65 -2.17
CA ILE A 154 12.54 10.74 -2.50
C ILE A 154 12.14 9.87 -3.70
N ALA A 155 12.99 9.73 -4.72
CA ALA A 155 12.72 8.86 -5.86
C ALA A 155 12.57 7.39 -5.46
N LYS A 156 13.39 6.91 -4.51
CA LYS A 156 13.29 5.55 -3.97
C LYS A 156 12.02 5.39 -3.12
N SER A 157 11.71 6.37 -2.29
CA SER A 157 10.48 6.38 -1.50
C SER A 157 9.22 6.37 -2.37
N LEU A 158 9.23 7.12 -3.48
CA LEU A 158 8.12 7.14 -4.44
C LEU A 158 7.96 5.80 -5.18
N GLY A 159 9.06 5.09 -5.45
CA GLY A 159 8.99 3.73 -6.00
C GLY A 159 8.33 2.74 -5.04
N ALA A 160 8.68 2.81 -3.76
CA ALA A 160 8.05 2.02 -2.70
C ALA A 160 6.55 2.35 -2.57
N LEU A 161 6.19 3.65 -2.55
CA LEU A 161 4.80 4.09 -2.50
C LEU A 161 4.00 3.63 -3.73
N TYR A 162 4.62 3.65 -4.93
CA TYR A 162 3.97 3.16 -6.14
C TYR A 162 3.67 1.66 -6.07
N ALA A 163 4.58 0.85 -5.54
CA ALA A 163 4.35 -0.57 -5.31
C ALA A 163 3.21 -0.79 -4.31
N ASP A 164 3.24 -0.06 -3.19
CA ASP A 164 2.21 -0.09 -2.14
C ASP A 164 0.81 0.16 -2.72
N GLU A 165 0.61 1.31 -3.36
CA GLU A 165 -0.68 1.71 -3.94
C GLU A 165 -1.15 0.78 -5.06
N THR A 166 -0.22 0.24 -5.86
CA THR A 166 -0.57 -0.66 -6.97
C THR A 166 -1.00 -2.03 -6.47
N MET A 167 -0.31 -2.58 -5.45
CA MET A 167 -0.61 -3.92 -4.93
C MET A 167 -1.80 -3.94 -3.97
N SER A 168 -2.04 -2.85 -3.22
CA SER A 168 -3.01 -2.77 -2.13
C SER A 168 -4.42 -3.18 -2.56
N ALA A 169 -4.89 -2.75 -3.74
CA ALA A 169 -6.19 -3.12 -4.27
C ALA A 169 -6.39 -4.63 -4.39
N VAL A 170 -5.38 -5.33 -4.92
CA VAL A 170 -5.47 -6.77 -5.14
C VAL A 170 -5.32 -7.53 -3.83
N MET A 171 -4.37 -7.13 -2.98
CA MET A 171 -4.15 -7.73 -1.67
C MET A 171 -5.40 -7.58 -0.78
N THR A 172 -5.94 -6.36 -0.69
CA THR A 172 -7.15 -6.06 0.09
C THR A 172 -8.36 -6.82 -0.42
N ARG A 173 -8.51 -6.96 -1.74
CA ARG A 173 -9.56 -7.78 -2.34
C ARG A 173 -9.45 -9.24 -1.91
N LYS A 174 -8.25 -9.85 -1.95
CA LYS A 174 -8.05 -11.25 -1.51
C LYS A 174 -8.40 -11.43 -0.03
N LEU A 175 -8.04 -10.47 0.82
CA LEU A 175 -8.42 -10.50 2.24
C LEU A 175 -9.93 -10.35 2.43
N ASN A 176 -10.57 -9.46 1.68
CA ASN A 176 -12.02 -9.30 1.66
C ASN A 176 -12.76 -10.56 1.19
N ASP A 177 -12.26 -11.20 0.13
CA ASP A 177 -12.85 -12.44 -0.42
C ASP A 177 -12.73 -13.59 0.59
N GLY A 178 -11.58 -13.70 1.29
CA GLY A 178 -11.40 -14.64 2.38
C GLY A 178 -12.40 -14.43 3.53
N LEU A 179 -12.58 -13.18 3.97
CA LEU A 179 -13.60 -12.82 4.97
C LEU A 179 -15.03 -13.14 4.51
N GLN A 180 -15.33 -12.90 3.23
CA GLN A 180 -16.63 -13.29 2.66
C GLN A 180 -16.81 -14.81 2.71
N HIS A 181 -15.76 -15.57 2.41
CA HIS A 181 -15.77 -17.02 2.51
C HIS A 181 -15.95 -17.53 3.94
N GLN A 182 -15.46 -16.78 4.93
CA GLN A 182 -15.71 -17.03 6.37
C GLN A 182 -17.16 -16.78 6.78
N GLY A 183 -17.94 -16.05 5.99
CA GLY A 183 -19.35 -15.77 6.23
C GLY A 183 -19.63 -14.38 6.82
N TYR A 184 -18.64 -13.49 6.87
CA TYR A 184 -18.85 -12.12 7.34
C TYR A 184 -19.62 -11.30 6.29
N ASP A 185 -20.57 -10.51 6.75
CA ASP A 185 -21.34 -9.58 5.91
C ASP A 185 -20.56 -8.29 5.56
N ASP A 186 -21.08 -7.48 4.65
CA ASP A 186 -20.44 -6.26 4.19
C ASP A 186 -20.28 -5.20 5.30
N GLN A 187 -21.10 -5.22 6.34
CA GLN A 187 -21.02 -4.29 7.46
C GLN A 187 -19.78 -4.58 8.30
N ILE A 188 -19.53 -5.85 8.60
CA ILE A 188 -18.31 -6.28 9.32
C ILE A 188 -17.08 -6.05 8.45
N ARG A 189 -17.17 -6.36 7.15
CA ARG A 189 -16.08 -6.21 6.18
C ARG A 189 -15.88 -4.78 5.66
N TYR A 190 -16.54 -3.77 6.25
CA TYR A 190 -16.59 -2.41 5.71
C TYR A 190 -15.21 -1.82 5.41
N PHE A 191 -14.21 -2.02 6.29
CA PHE A 191 -12.84 -1.57 6.06
C PHE A 191 -12.28 -2.12 4.73
N TRP A 192 -12.45 -3.40 4.51
CA TRP A 192 -11.93 -4.10 3.33
C TRP A 192 -12.69 -3.73 2.06
N VAL A 193 -14.02 -3.60 2.15
CA VAL A 193 -14.87 -3.15 1.03
C VAL A 193 -14.49 -1.73 0.62
N LEU A 194 -14.28 -0.83 1.59
CA LEU A 194 -13.88 0.55 1.34
C LEU A 194 -12.56 0.58 0.52
N HIS A 195 -11.54 -0.15 0.94
CA HIS A 195 -10.22 -0.15 0.31
C HIS A 195 -10.21 -0.80 -1.09
N THR A 196 -11.14 -1.71 -1.39
CA THR A 196 -11.29 -2.21 -2.78
C THR A 196 -11.84 -1.16 -3.75
N GLN A 197 -12.43 -0.06 -3.26
CA GLN A 197 -13.07 0.98 -4.07
C GLN A 197 -12.25 2.27 -4.18
N VAL A 198 -11.47 2.61 -3.15
CA VAL A 198 -10.78 3.91 -3.02
C VAL A 198 -9.47 3.96 -3.83
N GLU A 199 -8.82 2.83 -4.07
CA GLU A 199 -7.46 2.75 -4.61
C GLU A 199 -7.27 3.22 -6.05
N VAL A 200 -8.35 3.33 -6.84
CA VAL A 200 -8.30 3.93 -8.19
C VAL A 200 -7.91 5.42 -8.15
N GLY A 201 -8.14 6.10 -7.01
CA GLY A 201 -7.78 7.50 -6.80
C GLY A 201 -6.32 7.71 -6.40
N HIS A 202 -5.76 6.80 -5.61
CA HIS A 202 -4.41 6.91 -5.05
C HIS A 202 -3.32 6.75 -6.10
N SER A 203 -3.50 5.89 -7.09
CA SER A 203 -2.56 5.71 -8.21
C SER A 203 -2.34 7.00 -9.01
N ASN A 204 -3.33 7.89 -9.10
CA ASN A 204 -3.17 9.20 -9.75
C ASN A 204 -2.32 10.18 -8.92
N SER A 205 -2.42 10.13 -7.60
CA SER A 205 -1.60 10.97 -6.71
C SER A 205 -0.13 10.58 -6.80
N VAL A 206 0.17 9.29 -6.81
CA VAL A 206 1.54 8.79 -7.00
C VAL A 206 2.09 9.19 -8.37
N PHE A 207 1.30 9.06 -9.45
CA PHE A 207 1.69 9.53 -10.78
C PHE A 207 2.10 11.01 -10.76
N ASN A 208 1.27 11.87 -10.17
CA ASN A 208 1.55 13.30 -10.09
C ASN A 208 2.81 13.61 -9.25
N ALA A 209 3.06 12.83 -8.21
CA ALA A 209 4.25 12.98 -7.37
C ALA A 209 5.54 12.55 -8.10
N ILE A 210 5.48 11.50 -8.88
CA ILE A 210 6.63 10.89 -9.59
C ILE A 210 7.02 11.69 -10.83
N PHE A 211 6.04 12.23 -11.55
CA PHE A 211 6.24 12.91 -12.83
C PHE A 211 7.43 13.89 -12.88
N PRO A 212 7.70 14.72 -11.86
CA PRO A 212 8.83 15.64 -11.89
C PRO A 212 10.21 14.96 -11.84
N TYR A 213 10.29 13.72 -11.37
CA TYR A 213 11.54 13.04 -11.03
C TYR A 213 12.00 11.98 -12.04
N ILE A 214 11.10 11.39 -12.83
CA ILE A 214 11.40 10.26 -13.74
C ILE A 214 12.08 10.68 -15.07
N LYS A 215 12.85 11.77 -15.07
CA LYS A 215 13.52 12.25 -16.30
C LYS A 215 14.96 11.76 -16.46
N GLU A 216 15.57 11.30 -15.38
CA GLU A 216 16.95 10.89 -15.35
C GLU A 216 17.05 9.38 -15.05
N GLU A 217 17.96 8.68 -15.74
CA GLU A 217 18.17 7.23 -15.57
C GLU A 217 18.43 6.85 -14.10
N LYS A 218 19.30 7.61 -13.44
CA LYS A 218 19.57 7.40 -12.00
C LYS A 218 18.34 7.49 -11.12
N THR A 219 17.37 8.30 -11.49
CA THR A 219 16.11 8.45 -10.75
C THR A 219 15.21 7.25 -10.97
N LYS A 220 15.19 6.69 -12.19
CA LYS A 220 14.50 5.44 -12.53
C LYS A 220 15.08 4.28 -11.74
N GLU A 221 16.41 4.14 -11.72
CA GLU A 221 17.08 3.09 -10.93
C GLU A 221 16.72 3.15 -9.44
N LEU A 222 16.67 4.35 -8.85
CA LEU A 222 16.25 4.53 -7.46
C LEU A 222 14.78 4.18 -7.25
N PHE A 223 13.91 4.57 -8.19
CA PHE A 223 12.50 4.24 -8.15
C PHE A 223 12.28 2.72 -8.19
N GLU A 224 12.90 2.04 -9.13
CA GLU A 224 12.82 0.58 -9.29
C GLU A 224 13.38 -0.16 -8.07
N ALA A 225 14.49 0.34 -7.50
CA ALA A 225 15.04 -0.21 -6.27
C ALA A 225 14.09 -0.05 -5.07
N GLY A 226 13.35 1.06 -4.99
CA GLY A 226 12.33 1.27 -3.95
C GLY A 226 11.13 0.34 -4.11
N LEU A 227 10.64 0.20 -5.33
CA LEU A 227 9.57 -0.70 -5.70
C LEU A 227 9.92 -2.15 -5.32
N THR A 228 11.09 -2.63 -5.74
CA THR A 228 11.55 -4.00 -5.44
C THR A 228 11.71 -4.24 -3.93
N GLU A 229 12.39 -3.33 -3.23
CA GLU A 229 12.61 -3.48 -1.78
C GLU A 229 11.29 -3.50 -0.99
N PHE A 230 10.28 -2.73 -1.42
CA PHE A 230 8.95 -2.77 -0.80
C PHE A 230 8.27 -4.13 -1.00
N LEU A 231 8.27 -4.66 -2.22
CA LEU A 231 7.68 -5.96 -2.53
C LEU A 231 8.38 -7.09 -1.75
N ASP A 232 9.71 -7.08 -1.67
CA ASP A 232 10.50 -8.06 -0.89
C ASP A 232 10.11 -8.05 0.60
N LEU A 233 9.88 -6.86 1.18
CA LEU A 233 9.43 -6.72 2.56
C LEU A 233 8.03 -7.33 2.77
N VAL A 234 7.11 -7.09 1.83
CA VAL A 234 5.74 -7.62 1.90
C VAL A 234 5.72 -9.12 1.66
N GLU A 235 6.52 -9.64 0.73
CA GLU A 235 6.67 -11.09 0.53
C GLU A 235 7.12 -11.77 1.82
N ASN A 236 8.21 -11.28 2.45
CA ASN A 236 8.73 -11.81 3.71
C ASN A 236 7.68 -11.75 4.84
N TYR A 237 6.87 -10.71 4.88
CA TYR A 237 5.77 -10.59 5.84
C TYR A 237 4.74 -11.72 5.62
N TRP A 238 4.30 -11.95 4.40
CA TRP A 238 3.34 -13.02 4.10
C TRP A 238 3.92 -14.41 4.32
N ASP A 239 5.22 -14.63 4.09
CA ASP A 239 5.89 -15.87 4.45
C ASP A 239 5.81 -16.15 5.97
N GLY A 240 6.01 -15.10 6.79
CA GLY A 240 5.85 -15.20 8.24
C GLY A 240 4.41 -15.52 8.66
N VAL A 241 3.43 -14.83 8.08
CA VAL A 241 2.00 -15.08 8.32
C VAL A 241 1.61 -16.49 7.90
N ASP A 242 2.11 -16.97 6.77
CA ASP A 242 1.85 -18.31 6.28
C ASP A 242 2.34 -19.40 7.25
N VAL A 243 3.57 -19.26 7.72
CA VAL A 243 4.13 -20.16 8.74
C VAL A 243 3.34 -20.09 10.05
N LEU A 244 2.95 -18.89 10.49
CA LEU A 244 2.16 -18.69 11.72
C LEU A 244 0.81 -19.43 11.68
N LEU A 245 0.13 -19.38 10.53
CA LEU A 245 -1.26 -19.84 10.41
C LEU A 245 -1.37 -21.28 9.88
N ARG A 246 -0.48 -21.71 9.00
CA ARG A 246 -0.50 -23.05 8.40
C ARG A 246 0.58 -23.99 8.91
N GLY A 247 1.57 -23.48 9.66
CA GLY A 247 2.67 -24.26 10.22
C GLY A 247 3.49 -24.97 9.13
N ASP A 248 4.06 -26.11 9.48
CA ASP A 248 4.90 -26.92 8.56
C ASP A 248 4.17 -27.45 7.32
N GLN A 249 2.83 -27.31 7.24
CA GLN A 249 2.08 -27.66 6.02
C GLN A 249 2.43 -26.74 4.83
N ALA A 250 2.93 -25.55 5.10
CA ALA A 250 3.44 -24.65 4.09
C ALA A 250 4.75 -25.17 3.46
N ALA A 251 5.64 -25.74 4.26
CA ALA A 251 6.93 -26.27 3.81
C ALA A 251 6.81 -27.53 2.92
N ILE A 252 5.82 -28.39 3.19
CA ILE A 252 5.62 -29.65 2.45
C ILE A 252 5.14 -29.41 1.00
N ARG A 253 4.50 -28.28 0.71
CA ARG A 253 4.01 -27.95 -0.64
C ARG A 253 5.02 -27.21 -1.51
N GLN A 254 6.13 -26.72 -0.94
CA GLN A 254 7.19 -26.05 -1.69
C GLN A 254 8.25 -27.01 -2.26
N GLY A 255 8.08 -28.33 -2.09
CA GLY A 255 8.85 -29.33 -2.84
C GLY A 255 10.34 -29.38 -2.50
N ILE A 256 10.68 -29.31 -1.21
CA ILE A 256 12.00 -29.71 -0.72
C ILE A 256 11.91 -31.11 -0.10
#